data_4f94f2be37abe517023b5ec97dbbab7f
#
_entry.id   4f94f2be37abe517023b5ec97dbbab7f
#
_cell.length_a   1.000
_cell.length_b   1.000
_cell.length_c   1.000
_cell.angle_alpha   90.00
_cell.angle_beta   90.00
_cell.angle_gamma   90.00
#
_symmetry.space_group_name_H-M   'P 1'
#
loop_
_entity.id
_entity.type
_entity.pdbx_description
1 polymer ?
#
loop_
_entity_poly.entity_id
_entity_poly.type
_entity_poly.pdbx_seq_one_letter_code
_entity_poly.pdbx_strand_id
1 'polypeptide(L)'
;GAYELWTIVSQIRKYHRQHPEAEIEFQLGSNQSLLGALAEGQLDMAVLSGFGVELGKELDSRVTLSDPCMVMISASHPLAAKKEIHPRELKGMPIVLNRAQDSQPSAGLIAGMYANMGLRENKRMYADDFYSIALIINTGIAFSIMPASVACWGIDGVVFRPVQGFKAKARTLLVYPRGSQDTGIRSFVSLIKPKR
;
A
#
# COMPACT_ATOMS: atom_id res chain seq x y z
N GLY A 1 -6.29 -2.02 -2.82
CA GLY A 1 -6.47 -3.33 -2.13
C GLY A 1 -6.93 -3.17 -0.68
N ALA A 2 -7.06 -4.29 0.04
CA ALA A 2 -7.56 -4.28 1.44
C ALA A 2 -6.67 -3.45 2.39
N TYR A 3 -5.36 -3.41 2.15
CA TYR A 3 -4.43 -2.60 2.94
C TYR A 3 -4.79 -1.11 2.92
N GLU A 4 -5.10 -0.58 1.76
CA GLU A 4 -5.42 0.83 1.61
C GLU A 4 -6.68 1.20 2.39
N LEU A 5 -7.70 0.34 2.41
CA LEU A 5 -8.93 0.57 3.18
C LEU A 5 -8.69 0.64 4.69
N TRP A 6 -7.72 -0.10 5.22
CA TRP A 6 -7.35 -0.01 6.64
C TRP A 6 -6.91 1.39 7.05
N THR A 7 -6.35 2.17 6.12
CA THR A 7 -5.87 3.53 6.42
C THR A 7 -6.99 4.52 6.75
N ILE A 8 -8.25 4.20 6.43
CA ILE A 8 -9.43 5.05 6.63
C ILE A 8 -10.49 4.44 7.58
N VAL A 9 -10.21 3.29 8.21
CA VAL A 9 -11.20 2.63 9.12
C VAL A 9 -11.68 3.57 10.22
N SER A 10 -10.81 4.39 10.80
CA SER A 10 -11.19 5.36 11.83
C SER A 10 -12.14 6.43 11.30
N GLN A 11 -11.97 6.86 10.06
CA GLN A 11 -12.84 7.83 9.38
C GLN A 11 -14.18 7.21 9.03
N ILE A 12 -14.20 5.97 8.53
CA ILE A 12 -15.44 5.21 8.27
C ILE A 12 -16.27 5.09 9.54
N ARG A 13 -15.63 4.69 10.66
CA ARG A 13 -16.30 4.58 11.95
C ARG A 13 -16.87 5.93 12.43
N LYS A 14 -16.14 7.03 12.20
CA LYS A 14 -16.58 8.36 12.57
C LYS A 14 -17.76 8.82 11.68
N TYR A 15 -17.65 8.57 10.37
CA TYR A 15 -18.68 8.89 9.39
C TYR A 15 -20.00 8.18 9.72
N HIS A 16 -19.95 6.86 9.93
CA HIS A 16 -21.14 6.07 10.27
C HIS A 16 -21.82 6.54 11.58
N ARG A 17 -21.05 7.03 12.57
CA ARG A 17 -21.65 7.63 13.77
C ARG A 17 -22.38 8.95 13.51
N GLN A 18 -21.93 9.71 12.52
CA GLN A 18 -22.53 10.99 12.14
C GLN A 18 -23.71 10.82 11.16
N HIS A 19 -23.69 9.72 10.41
CA HIS A 19 -24.62 9.38 9.35
C HIS A 19 -25.04 7.91 9.48
N PRO A 20 -25.82 7.55 10.53
CA PRO A 20 -26.17 6.15 10.79
C PRO A 20 -27.07 5.54 9.70
N GLU A 21 -27.74 6.37 8.91
CA GLU A 21 -28.57 6.00 7.77
C GLU A 21 -27.75 5.70 6.49
N ALA A 22 -26.45 6.04 6.47
CA ALA A 22 -25.63 5.85 5.27
C ALA A 22 -25.26 4.38 5.10
N GLU A 23 -25.53 3.84 3.93
CA GLU A 23 -25.06 2.54 3.50
C GLU A 23 -23.62 2.67 2.99
N ILE A 24 -22.74 1.77 3.40
CA ILE A 24 -21.34 1.74 2.99
C ILE A 24 -21.02 0.39 2.39
N GLU A 25 -20.76 0.38 1.09
CA GLU A 25 -20.30 -0.81 0.38
C GLU A 25 -18.82 -0.71 0.04
N PHE A 26 -18.15 -1.86 0.01
CA PHE A 26 -16.73 -1.95 -0.32
C PHE A 26 -16.51 -2.81 -1.55
N GLN A 27 -15.82 -2.25 -2.51
CA GLN A 27 -15.33 -2.96 -3.67
C GLN A 27 -13.80 -3.04 -3.65
N LEU A 28 -13.25 -4.22 -3.87
CA LEU A 28 -11.80 -4.42 -4.03
C LEU A 28 -11.44 -4.50 -5.51
N GLY A 29 -10.30 -3.91 -5.86
CA GLY A 29 -9.82 -3.91 -7.23
C GLY A 29 -8.39 -3.38 -7.36
N SER A 30 -7.88 -3.37 -8.59
CA SER A 30 -6.65 -2.66 -8.93
C SER A 30 -6.91 -1.15 -8.95
N ASN A 31 -5.83 -0.33 -8.84
CA ASN A 31 -5.98 1.13 -8.99
C ASN A 31 -6.70 1.50 -10.29
N GLN A 32 -6.37 0.82 -11.38
CA GLN A 32 -6.98 1.09 -12.69
C GLN A 32 -8.47 0.77 -12.71
N SER A 33 -8.90 -0.40 -12.18
CA SER A 33 -10.31 -0.77 -12.16
C SER A 33 -11.13 0.15 -11.25
N LEU A 34 -10.57 0.55 -10.09
CA LEU A 34 -11.24 1.46 -9.17
C LEU A 34 -11.34 2.89 -9.73
N LEU A 35 -10.32 3.37 -10.45
CA LEU A 35 -10.39 4.66 -11.15
C LEU A 35 -11.41 4.63 -12.28
N GLY A 36 -11.51 3.52 -13.03
CA GLY A 36 -12.55 3.34 -14.04
C GLY A 36 -13.95 3.40 -13.43
N ALA A 37 -14.20 2.61 -12.39
CA ALA A 37 -15.49 2.60 -11.69
C ALA A 37 -15.87 3.98 -11.10
N LEU A 38 -14.87 4.73 -10.59
CA LEU A 38 -15.08 6.09 -10.12
C LEU A 38 -15.44 7.06 -11.25
N ALA A 39 -14.78 6.95 -12.42
CA ALA A 39 -15.08 7.76 -13.59
C ALA A 39 -16.47 7.48 -14.19
N GLU A 40 -16.94 6.24 -14.08
CA GLU A 40 -18.26 5.78 -14.52
C GLU A 40 -19.38 6.05 -13.49
N GLY A 41 -19.04 6.62 -12.31
CA GLY A 41 -19.99 6.89 -11.24
C GLY A 41 -20.50 5.63 -10.52
N GLN A 42 -19.81 4.50 -10.67
CA GLN A 42 -20.13 3.25 -9.97
C GLN A 42 -19.57 3.24 -8.53
N LEU A 43 -18.63 4.13 -8.24
CA LEU A 43 -18.06 4.37 -6.92
C LEU A 43 -18.11 5.87 -6.61
N ASP A 44 -18.43 6.20 -5.37
CA ASP A 44 -18.39 7.58 -4.87
C ASP A 44 -16.97 8.03 -4.57
N MET A 45 -16.15 7.11 -4.04
CA MET A 45 -14.75 7.36 -3.65
C MET A 45 -13.91 6.09 -3.83
N ALA A 46 -12.61 6.27 -4.03
CA ALA A 46 -11.67 5.16 -4.10
C ALA A 46 -10.47 5.39 -3.17
N VAL A 47 -10.01 4.33 -2.52
CA VAL A 47 -8.76 4.35 -1.74
C VAL A 47 -7.70 3.58 -2.50
N LEU A 48 -6.67 4.28 -2.93
CA LEU A 48 -5.67 3.80 -3.87
C LEU A 48 -4.26 3.80 -3.27
N SER A 49 -3.43 2.85 -3.71
CA SER A 49 -1.99 2.99 -3.56
C SER A 49 -1.50 4.17 -4.38
N GLY A 50 -0.74 5.08 -3.76
CA GLY A 50 -0.24 6.27 -4.43
C GLY A 50 0.98 6.04 -5.33
N PHE A 51 1.46 4.80 -5.49
CA PHE A 51 2.56 4.49 -6.40
C PHE A 51 2.12 4.59 -7.86
N GLY A 52 2.72 5.54 -8.60
CA GLY A 52 2.49 5.68 -10.04
C GLY A 52 1.05 6.01 -10.43
N VAL A 53 0.26 6.58 -9.51
CA VAL A 53 -1.12 7.00 -9.79
C VAL A 53 -1.10 8.38 -10.42
N GLU A 54 -1.61 8.47 -11.63
CA GLU A 54 -1.94 9.72 -12.30
C GLU A 54 -3.46 9.91 -12.26
N LEU A 55 -3.89 11.04 -11.73
CA LEU A 55 -5.31 11.39 -11.63
C LEU A 55 -5.72 12.28 -12.80
N GLY A 56 -6.87 11.98 -13.40
CA GLY A 56 -7.51 12.87 -14.35
C GLY A 56 -7.87 14.23 -13.73
N LYS A 57 -8.11 15.24 -14.57
CA LYS A 57 -8.43 16.60 -14.11
C LYS A 57 -9.76 16.68 -13.35
N GLU A 58 -10.64 15.72 -13.56
CA GLU A 58 -11.97 15.56 -12.94
C GLU A 58 -11.91 14.97 -11.54
N LEU A 59 -10.75 14.45 -11.12
CA LEU A 59 -10.56 13.83 -9.82
C LEU A 59 -9.72 14.72 -8.89
N ASP A 60 -9.96 14.58 -7.61
CA ASP A 60 -9.15 15.18 -6.55
C ASP A 60 -8.74 14.10 -5.56
N SER A 61 -7.76 14.38 -4.69
CA SER A 61 -7.31 13.40 -3.73
C SER A 61 -6.83 14.00 -2.42
N ARG A 62 -6.88 13.15 -1.38
CA ARG A 62 -6.23 13.41 -0.08
C ARG A 62 -5.36 12.26 0.33
N VAL A 63 -4.17 12.56 0.84
CA VAL A 63 -3.28 11.55 1.44
C VAL A 63 -3.88 11.10 2.76
N THR A 64 -4.24 9.82 2.86
CA THR A 64 -4.75 9.21 4.10
C THR A 64 -3.62 8.69 4.97
N LEU A 65 -2.55 8.17 4.33
CA LEU A 65 -1.36 7.68 5.00
C LEU A 65 -0.11 7.96 4.16
N SER A 66 1.00 8.31 4.85
CA SER A 66 2.34 8.34 4.28
C SER A 66 3.24 7.51 5.20
N ASP A 67 3.62 6.34 4.74
CA ASP A 67 4.18 5.26 5.55
C ASP A 67 5.58 4.89 5.07
N PRO A 68 6.58 4.80 5.95
CA PRO A 68 7.91 4.36 5.54
C PRO A 68 7.85 2.93 5.01
N CYS A 69 8.61 2.67 3.95
CA CYS A 69 8.78 1.32 3.42
C CYS A 69 9.88 0.59 4.19
N MET A 70 9.61 -0.64 4.61
CA MET A 70 10.50 -1.51 5.36
C MET A 70 10.66 -2.86 4.69
N VAL A 71 11.76 -3.53 4.96
CA VAL A 71 11.92 -4.94 4.61
C VAL A 71 11.04 -5.79 5.51
N MET A 72 10.21 -6.62 4.89
CA MET A 72 9.49 -7.73 5.51
C MET A 72 10.32 -9.01 5.31
N ILE A 73 10.70 -9.67 6.40
CA ILE A 73 11.59 -10.83 6.40
C ILE A 73 11.11 -11.85 7.44
N SER A 74 11.47 -13.14 7.26
CA SER A 74 11.16 -14.17 8.24
C SER A 74 11.75 -13.83 9.61
N ALA A 75 10.98 -14.05 10.67
CA ALA A 75 11.44 -13.89 12.04
C ALA A 75 12.60 -14.85 12.40
N SER A 76 12.72 -16.00 11.70
CA SER A 76 13.81 -16.96 11.86
C SER A 76 15.09 -16.60 11.08
N HIS A 77 15.03 -15.60 10.18
CA HIS A 77 16.18 -15.20 9.38
C HIS A 77 17.20 -14.42 10.24
N PRO A 78 18.54 -14.63 10.10
CA PRO A 78 19.53 -13.92 10.90
C PRO A 78 19.41 -12.39 10.88
N LEU A 79 19.01 -11.81 9.75
CA LEU A 79 18.78 -10.37 9.64
C LEU A 79 17.61 -9.86 10.49
N ALA A 80 16.70 -10.73 10.92
CA ALA A 80 15.58 -10.36 11.77
C ALA A 80 16.02 -9.83 13.16
N ALA A 81 17.17 -10.25 13.65
CA ALA A 81 17.73 -9.78 14.91
C ALA A 81 18.31 -8.35 14.84
N LYS A 82 18.52 -7.81 13.65
CA LYS A 82 19.09 -6.48 13.44
C LYS A 82 18.05 -5.38 13.67
N LYS A 83 18.50 -4.24 14.19
CA LYS A 83 17.67 -3.03 14.30
C LYS A 83 17.42 -2.39 12.92
N GLU A 84 18.39 -2.49 12.02
CA GLU A 84 18.37 -1.96 10.66
C GLU A 84 19.19 -2.89 9.76
N ILE A 85 18.76 -3.07 8.51
CA ILE A 85 19.43 -3.94 7.53
C ILE A 85 20.16 -3.07 6.52
N HIS A 86 21.44 -3.39 6.26
CA HIS A 86 22.18 -2.77 5.17
C HIS A 86 21.76 -3.38 3.82
N PRO A 87 21.51 -2.59 2.74
CA PRO A 87 21.07 -3.13 1.45
C PRO A 87 21.95 -4.27 0.89
N ARG A 88 23.25 -4.21 1.13
CA ARG A 88 24.21 -5.25 0.68
C ARG A 88 23.90 -6.63 1.28
N GLU A 89 23.29 -6.70 2.45
CA GLU A 89 22.97 -7.95 3.12
C GLU A 89 21.76 -8.68 2.49
N LEU A 90 21.00 -7.96 1.66
CA LEU A 90 19.87 -8.49 0.90
C LEU A 90 20.28 -8.97 -0.50
N LYS A 91 21.55 -8.76 -0.92
CA LYS A 91 22.01 -9.21 -2.23
C LYS A 91 21.93 -10.73 -2.35
N GLY A 92 21.42 -11.19 -3.50
CA GLY A 92 21.26 -12.61 -3.80
C GLY A 92 20.02 -13.26 -3.18
N MET A 93 19.37 -12.64 -2.18
CA MET A 93 18.12 -13.13 -1.63
C MET A 93 16.96 -12.81 -2.59
N PRO A 94 16.08 -13.77 -2.94
CA PRO A 94 14.92 -13.51 -3.78
C PRO A 94 14.01 -12.42 -3.22
N ILE A 95 13.44 -11.62 -4.12
CA ILE A 95 12.45 -10.58 -3.80
C ILE A 95 11.06 -11.13 -4.15
N VAL A 96 10.12 -11.07 -3.22
CA VAL A 96 8.71 -11.39 -3.51
C VAL A 96 7.96 -10.12 -3.86
N LEU A 97 7.28 -10.13 -5.00
CA LEU A 97 6.47 -9.02 -5.52
C LEU A 97 5.01 -9.47 -5.69
N ASN A 98 4.09 -8.52 -5.58
CA ASN A 98 2.71 -8.77 -5.96
C ASN A 98 2.60 -8.79 -7.49
N ARG A 99 2.06 -9.89 -8.06
CA ARG A 99 1.92 -10.06 -9.52
C ARG A 99 1.09 -8.96 -10.16
N ALA A 100 0.01 -8.55 -9.51
CA ALA A 100 -0.84 -7.49 -10.03
C ALA A 100 -0.12 -6.14 -10.12
N GLN A 101 0.88 -5.88 -9.26
CA GLN A 101 1.66 -4.64 -9.31
C GLN A 101 2.69 -4.63 -10.44
N ASP A 102 3.17 -5.79 -10.88
CA ASP A 102 4.19 -5.90 -11.94
C ASP A 102 3.64 -5.53 -13.33
N SER A 103 2.33 -5.63 -13.53
CA SER A 103 1.62 -5.23 -14.75
C SER A 103 1.07 -3.79 -14.73
N GLN A 104 1.27 -3.05 -13.64
CA GLN A 104 0.78 -1.67 -13.48
C GLN A 104 1.86 -0.63 -13.80
N PRO A 105 1.47 0.63 -14.08
CA PRO A 105 2.42 1.75 -14.27
C PRO A 105 3.41 1.91 -13.11
N SER A 106 3.04 1.47 -11.91
CA SER A 106 3.91 1.45 -10.71
C SER A 106 5.08 0.46 -10.77
N ALA A 107 5.06 -0.52 -11.68
CA ALA A 107 6.11 -1.55 -11.76
C ALA A 107 7.50 -0.96 -11.95
N GLY A 108 7.63 0.05 -12.82
CA GLY A 108 8.89 0.77 -13.04
C GLY A 108 9.42 1.48 -11.78
N LEU A 109 8.53 2.09 -10.99
CA LEU A 109 8.89 2.74 -9.73
C LEU A 109 9.36 1.73 -8.69
N ILE A 110 8.65 0.61 -8.56
CA ILE A 110 9.01 -0.48 -7.65
C ILE A 110 10.37 -1.09 -8.06
N ALA A 111 10.57 -1.37 -9.35
CA ALA A 111 11.85 -1.85 -9.86
C ALA A 111 12.99 -0.85 -9.60
N GLY A 112 12.73 0.45 -9.77
CA GLY A 112 13.66 1.53 -9.47
C GLY A 112 14.05 1.58 -7.99
N MET A 113 13.10 1.34 -7.07
CA MET A 113 13.39 1.27 -5.64
C MET A 113 14.42 0.17 -5.33
N TYR A 114 14.24 -1.04 -5.86
CA TYR A 114 15.20 -2.13 -5.67
C TYR A 114 16.54 -1.84 -6.35
N ALA A 115 16.51 -1.25 -7.55
CA ALA A 115 17.73 -0.88 -8.27
C ALA A 115 18.57 0.16 -7.50
N ASN A 116 17.94 1.16 -6.88
CA ASN A 116 18.60 2.18 -6.07
C ASN A 116 19.28 1.61 -4.80
N MET A 117 18.80 0.47 -4.33
CA MET A 117 19.43 -0.28 -3.23
C MET A 117 20.54 -1.24 -3.73
N GLY A 118 20.80 -1.31 -5.05
CA GLY A 118 21.75 -2.25 -5.64
C GLY A 118 21.26 -3.69 -5.68
N LEU A 119 19.92 -3.89 -5.70
CA LEU A 119 19.25 -5.20 -5.67
C LEU A 119 18.59 -5.56 -7.00
N ARG A 120 18.99 -4.91 -8.11
CA ARG A 120 18.42 -5.13 -9.45
C ARG A 120 18.52 -6.60 -9.89
N GLU A 121 19.64 -7.24 -9.57
CA GLU A 121 19.97 -8.61 -10.02
C GLU A 121 19.38 -9.70 -9.11
N ASN A 122 18.68 -9.32 -8.03
CA ASN A 122 18.05 -10.32 -7.18
C ASN A 122 16.91 -11.00 -7.94
N LYS A 123 16.82 -12.33 -7.81
CA LYS A 123 15.72 -13.11 -8.39
C LYS A 123 14.37 -12.60 -7.91
N ARG A 124 13.38 -12.58 -8.79
CA ARG A 124 12.01 -12.18 -8.45
C ARG A 124 11.13 -13.41 -8.31
N MET A 125 10.33 -13.41 -7.28
CA MET A 125 9.22 -14.33 -7.04
C MET A 125 7.93 -13.53 -7.05
N TYR A 126 6.82 -14.16 -7.41
CA TYR A 126 5.53 -13.49 -7.52
C TYR A 126 4.48 -14.21 -6.70
N ALA A 127 3.64 -13.44 -6.06
CA ALA A 127 2.44 -13.92 -5.36
C ALA A 127 1.26 -12.99 -5.70
N ASP A 128 0.04 -13.49 -5.57
CA ASP A 128 -1.15 -12.78 -6.05
C ASP A 128 -1.78 -11.90 -4.97
N ASP A 129 -1.46 -12.16 -3.71
CA ASP A 129 -1.99 -11.42 -2.56
C ASP A 129 -0.96 -11.31 -1.43
N PHE A 130 -1.29 -10.49 -0.43
CA PHE A 130 -0.42 -10.22 0.70
C PHE A 130 -0.14 -11.45 1.58
N TYR A 131 -1.12 -12.32 1.80
CA TYR A 131 -0.94 -13.52 2.64
C TYR A 131 0.00 -14.51 1.97
N SER A 132 -0.13 -14.70 0.66
CA SER A 132 0.79 -15.52 -0.14
C SER A 132 2.22 -14.97 -0.11
N ILE A 133 2.38 -13.64 -0.17
CA ILE A 133 3.69 -12.99 0.01
C ILE A 133 4.25 -13.31 1.39
N ALA A 134 3.46 -13.14 2.44
CA ALA A 134 3.88 -13.39 3.81
C ALA A 134 4.24 -14.86 4.04
N LEU A 135 3.50 -15.79 3.45
CA LEU A 135 3.79 -17.21 3.51
C LEU A 135 5.16 -17.54 2.91
N ILE A 136 5.44 -17.03 1.71
CA ILE A 136 6.75 -17.22 1.05
C ILE A 136 7.87 -16.63 1.92
N ILE A 137 7.69 -15.44 2.46
CA ILE A 137 8.69 -14.79 3.32
C ILE A 137 8.93 -15.59 4.59
N ASN A 138 7.86 -16.13 5.20
CA ASN A 138 7.96 -16.92 6.42
C ASN A 138 8.83 -18.18 6.24
N THR A 139 8.95 -18.71 5.03
CA THR A 139 9.90 -19.82 4.73
C THR A 139 11.37 -19.44 4.93
N GLY A 140 11.70 -18.15 5.02
CA GLY A 140 13.07 -17.65 5.18
C GLY A 140 13.87 -17.52 3.89
N ILE A 141 13.33 -17.90 2.73
CA ILE A 141 14.07 -17.92 1.45
C ILE A 141 14.04 -16.59 0.69
N ALA A 142 13.19 -15.65 1.08
CA ALA A 142 12.93 -14.42 0.35
C ALA A 142 12.57 -13.25 1.29
N PHE A 143 12.55 -12.04 0.75
CA PHE A 143 12.06 -10.85 1.42
C PHE A 143 11.17 -10.02 0.49
N SER A 144 10.45 -9.05 1.05
CA SER A 144 9.75 -8.00 0.29
C SER A 144 9.92 -6.64 0.95
N ILE A 145 9.65 -5.58 0.21
CA ILE A 145 9.53 -4.22 0.77
C ILE A 145 8.05 -3.88 0.86
N MET A 146 7.61 -3.57 2.07
CA MET A 146 6.23 -3.28 2.39
C MET A 146 6.12 -1.99 3.22
N PRO A 147 4.97 -1.33 3.20
CA PRO A 147 4.68 -0.24 4.14
C PRO A 147 4.77 -0.74 5.59
N ALA A 148 5.34 0.06 6.49
CA ALA A 148 5.56 -0.33 7.89
C ALA A 148 4.27 -0.66 8.62
N SER A 149 3.17 0.03 8.32
CA SER A 149 1.86 -0.20 8.95
C SER A 149 1.26 -1.56 8.64
N VAL A 150 1.74 -2.27 7.61
CA VAL A 150 1.35 -3.67 7.36
C VAL A 150 1.71 -4.59 8.54
N ALA A 151 2.69 -4.21 9.34
CA ALA A 151 3.05 -4.93 10.56
C ALA A 151 1.90 -5.04 11.58
N CYS A 152 0.93 -4.11 11.56
CA CYS A 152 -0.24 -4.15 12.46
C CYS A 152 -1.21 -5.31 12.16
N TRP A 153 -1.05 -6.00 11.02
CA TRP A 153 -1.87 -7.16 10.68
C TRP A 153 -1.47 -8.42 11.44
N GLY A 154 -0.36 -8.36 12.21
CA GLY A 154 0.00 -9.40 13.17
C GLY A 154 0.24 -10.77 12.54
N ILE A 155 0.92 -10.82 11.38
CA ILE A 155 1.25 -12.09 10.75
C ILE A 155 2.42 -12.73 11.49
N ASP A 156 2.16 -13.85 12.11
CA ASP A 156 3.18 -14.62 12.81
C ASP A 156 4.30 -15.08 11.87
N GLY A 157 5.51 -15.12 12.40
CA GLY A 157 6.68 -15.61 11.69
C GLY A 157 7.35 -14.62 10.73
N VAL A 158 6.86 -13.37 10.64
CA VAL A 158 7.52 -12.30 9.88
C VAL A 158 7.77 -11.07 10.72
N VAL A 159 8.82 -10.34 10.39
CA VAL A 159 9.19 -9.07 11.05
C VAL A 159 9.50 -8.00 10.02
N PHE A 160 9.38 -6.75 10.44
CA PHE A 160 9.68 -5.58 9.61
C PHE A 160 10.94 -4.89 10.13
N ARG A 161 11.85 -4.55 9.23
CA ARG A 161 13.10 -3.86 9.56
C ARG A 161 13.35 -2.71 8.60
N PRO A 162 13.76 -1.55 9.11
CA PRO A 162 14.19 -0.44 8.26
C PRO A 162 15.44 -0.86 7.47
N VAL A 163 15.62 -0.23 6.30
CA VAL A 163 16.82 -0.41 5.48
C VAL A 163 17.65 0.85 5.53
N GLN A 164 18.93 0.70 5.80
CA GLN A 164 19.87 1.81 5.92
C GLN A 164 19.92 2.64 4.64
N GLY A 165 19.73 3.96 4.79
CA GLY A 165 19.75 4.89 3.67
C GLY A 165 18.50 4.87 2.77
N PHE A 166 17.54 3.97 3.01
CA PHE A 166 16.32 3.87 2.23
C PHE A 166 15.19 4.68 2.87
N LYS A 167 14.74 5.74 2.20
CA LYS A 167 13.76 6.71 2.73
C LYS A 167 12.44 6.70 1.96
N ALA A 168 12.19 5.68 1.14
CA ALA A 168 10.95 5.60 0.39
C ALA A 168 9.73 5.50 1.32
N LYS A 169 8.65 6.17 0.90
CA LYS A 169 7.37 6.14 1.62
C LYS A 169 6.29 5.66 0.65
N ALA A 170 5.48 4.73 1.11
CA ALA A 170 4.22 4.40 0.49
C ALA A 170 3.18 5.45 0.88
N ARG A 171 2.43 5.95 -0.10
CA ARG A 171 1.29 6.84 0.14
C ARG A 171 0.01 6.10 -0.18
N THR A 172 -1.01 6.35 0.60
CA THR A 172 -2.39 5.94 0.29
C THR A 172 -3.21 7.19 0.07
N LEU A 173 -4.01 7.17 -0.99
CA LEU A 173 -4.82 8.30 -1.43
C LEU A 173 -6.30 7.95 -1.33
N LEU A 174 -7.10 8.81 -0.71
CA LEU A 174 -8.53 8.87 -0.95
C LEU A 174 -8.76 9.73 -2.19
N VAL A 175 -9.35 9.16 -3.24
CA VAL A 175 -9.66 9.81 -4.51
C VAL A 175 -11.16 9.95 -4.64
N TYR A 176 -11.63 11.09 -5.15
CA TYR A 176 -13.04 11.44 -5.28
C TYR A 176 -13.26 12.44 -6.42
N PRO A 177 -14.49 12.61 -6.94
CA PRO A 177 -14.79 13.59 -7.99
C PRO A 177 -14.51 15.01 -7.52
N ARG A 178 -13.74 15.76 -8.33
CA ARG A 178 -13.39 17.16 -8.05
C ARG A 178 -14.63 18.03 -8.04
N GLY A 179 -14.75 18.87 -7.02
CA GLY A 179 -15.86 19.79 -6.91
C GLY A 179 -17.22 19.13 -6.67
N SER A 180 -17.24 17.86 -6.26
CA SER A 180 -18.48 17.15 -5.95
C SER A 180 -19.38 17.95 -5.03
N GLN A 181 -20.67 18.07 -5.40
CA GLN A 181 -21.70 18.69 -4.57
C GLN A 181 -22.39 17.67 -3.66
N ASP A 182 -22.07 16.39 -3.79
CA ASP A 182 -22.58 15.35 -2.93
C ASP A 182 -22.18 15.59 -1.47
N THR A 183 -23.17 15.64 -0.59
CA THR A 183 -22.98 15.96 0.83
C THR A 183 -22.28 14.84 1.58
N GLY A 184 -22.50 13.58 1.19
CA GLY A 184 -21.87 12.40 1.77
C GLY A 184 -20.36 12.38 1.47
N ILE A 185 -20.00 12.57 0.19
CA ILE A 185 -18.60 12.67 -0.24
C ILE A 185 -17.90 13.82 0.51
N ARG A 186 -18.49 15.01 0.53
CA ARG A 186 -17.89 16.19 1.19
C ARG A 186 -17.73 15.97 2.69
N SER A 187 -18.74 15.40 3.34
CA SER A 187 -18.70 15.06 4.77
C SER A 187 -17.57 14.07 5.05
N PHE A 188 -17.48 12.98 4.29
CA PHE A 188 -16.43 11.99 4.48
C PHE A 188 -15.03 12.58 4.24
N VAL A 189 -14.83 13.29 3.13
CA VAL A 189 -13.55 13.92 2.78
C VAL A 189 -13.07 14.90 3.86
N SER A 190 -14.02 15.60 4.54
CA SER A 190 -13.68 16.51 5.64
C SER A 190 -13.04 15.80 6.84
N LEU A 191 -13.31 14.51 7.01
CA LEU A 191 -12.73 13.68 8.09
C LEU A 191 -11.26 13.30 7.84
N ILE A 192 -10.79 13.40 6.60
CA ILE A 192 -9.41 13.15 6.24
C ILE A 192 -8.60 14.40 6.56
N LYS A 193 -7.90 14.38 7.69
CA LYS A 193 -6.98 15.47 8.03
C LYS A 193 -5.79 15.45 7.07
N PRO A 194 -5.39 16.60 6.50
CA PRO A 194 -4.16 16.66 5.69
C PRO A 194 -2.98 16.24 6.58
N LYS A 195 -2.32 15.14 6.21
CA LYS A 195 -1.05 14.75 6.82
C LYS A 195 0.05 15.53 6.12
N ARG A 196 0.74 16.38 6.88
CA ARG A 196 1.93 17.12 6.46
C ARG A 196 3.11 16.19 6.20
#